data_9868ee87ee585ae0d43157860a0f2672
#
_entry.id   9868ee87ee585ae0d43157860a0f2672
#
_cell.length_a   1.000
_cell.length_b   1.000
_cell.length_c   1.000
_cell.angle_alpha   90.00
_cell.angle_beta   90.00
_cell.angle_gamma   90.00
#
_symmetry.space_group_name_H-M   'P 1'
#
loop_
_entity.id
_entity.type
_entity.pdbx_description
1 polymer ?
#
loop_
_entity_poly.entity_id
_entity_poly.type
_entity_poly.pdbx_seq_one_letter_code
_entity_poly.pdbx_strand_id
1 'polypeptide(L)'
;MRILLINPSYPFEEFPRLLVTLPYVAAALRAEGHEVEILDLLLARTTPDKIERRMTRLRPEIVGITSVTLNHHIASGIAEVVRKCDERVPIVMGGPHVSFEIEGSFRDLPALDYIGIGEGEHTMIELARALSGRMNLQDVRGLALREPGTGKIVKTAPRPLEDDLDTLPTPARDLVPLARYLAFDSHASVVTSRGCPYSCIFCSAPQWTGRSVRYRTPSLCVDEIEELSALGFTEITIEDDLFTLYRKHFLAVCGELVRRNTGIRWNAFSRVDTISPEIVETMAKAGCQAICYGVESGSQEILDLVKKKSNLHLVKEAMRMTQDVGISALASFIIGLPGETEDTLRKTVEFANELHQEFGSLYGFHILAPFPGTEVRDKAADYGLEILSNDWTKYDANHVVTRTPGAATDAIQRVADEYDDTMERYLKYQDYLFQNDKLQGYEKKMYMRRRRQSLLWRMLLDDLVESLPAFRAEPVAELKRAVVEATGAAPEVVDEEIDRVLALRALVSEETTEGVRFAWTE
;
A
#
# COMPACT_ATOMS: atom_id res chain seq x y z
N MET A 1 11.49 26.36 -3.77
CA MET A 1 12.48 25.41 -3.21
C MET A 1 12.45 24.14 -4.03
N ARG A 2 13.56 23.42 -4.09
CA ARG A 2 13.65 22.06 -4.63
C ARG A 2 13.38 21.06 -3.51
N ILE A 3 12.40 20.18 -3.69
CA ILE A 3 11.94 19.25 -2.66
C ILE A 3 11.99 17.84 -3.25
N LEU A 4 12.67 16.93 -2.54
CA LEU A 4 12.68 15.52 -2.87
C LEU A 4 11.76 14.77 -1.90
N LEU A 5 10.76 14.08 -2.44
CA LEU A 5 9.90 13.17 -1.68
C LEU A 5 10.31 11.72 -1.99
N ILE A 6 10.46 10.90 -0.97
CA ILE A 6 10.91 9.51 -1.12
C ILE A 6 9.85 8.55 -0.59
N ASN A 7 9.45 7.60 -1.45
CA ASN A 7 8.60 6.47 -1.10
C ASN A 7 9.48 5.23 -0.95
N PRO A 8 9.73 4.73 0.28
CA PRO A 8 10.55 3.53 0.51
C PRO A 8 9.89 2.27 -0.07
N SER A 9 10.71 1.28 -0.43
CA SER A 9 10.22 -0.07 -0.72
C SER A 9 9.61 -0.73 0.51
N TYR A 10 8.85 -1.81 0.29
CA TYR A 10 8.49 -2.75 1.36
C TYR A 10 9.59 -3.81 1.53
N PRO A 11 9.68 -4.45 2.71
CA PRO A 11 10.68 -5.50 2.97
C PRO A 11 10.36 -6.84 2.30
N PHE A 12 9.22 -6.95 1.63
CA PHE A 12 8.74 -8.16 0.94
C PHE A 12 8.12 -7.80 -0.42
N GLU A 13 7.99 -8.81 -1.26
CA GLU A 13 7.30 -8.69 -2.55
C GLU A 13 5.80 -8.58 -2.31
N GLU A 14 5.25 -7.40 -2.47
CA GLU A 14 3.81 -7.15 -2.45
C GLU A 14 3.34 -6.74 -3.83
N PHE A 15 2.07 -6.99 -4.15
CA PHE A 15 1.47 -6.49 -5.39
C PHE A 15 1.52 -4.96 -5.39
N PRO A 16 2.33 -4.35 -6.25
CA PRO A 16 2.52 -2.90 -6.20
C PRO A 16 1.23 -2.21 -6.65
N ARG A 17 0.81 -1.21 -5.89
CA ARG A 17 -0.27 -0.30 -6.28
C ARG A 17 0.31 1.08 -6.47
N LEU A 18 -0.18 1.79 -7.49
CA LEU A 18 0.17 3.19 -7.64
C LEU A 18 -0.47 3.97 -6.51
N LEU A 19 0.32 4.25 -5.46
CA LEU A 19 -0.12 4.99 -4.29
C LEU A 19 -0.42 6.45 -4.62
N VAL A 20 -1.30 7.04 -3.82
CA VAL A 20 -1.78 8.41 -4.05
C VAL A 20 -1.26 9.40 -2.98
N THR A 21 -0.71 8.91 -1.87
CA THR A 21 -0.32 9.72 -0.71
C THR A 21 0.76 10.76 -1.01
N LEU A 22 1.95 10.35 -1.45
CA LEU A 22 3.01 11.30 -1.83
C LEU A 22 2.64 12.16 -3.04
N PRO A 23 1.97 11.65 -4.09
CA PRO A 23 1.44 12.48 -5.15
C PRO A 23 0.51 13.61 -4.69
N TYR A 24 -0.32 13.44 -3.65
CA TYR A 24 -1.09 14.55 -3.06
C TYR A 24 -0.20 15.61 -2.42
N VAL A 25 0.78 15.18 -1.62
CA VAL A 25 1.74 16.10 -0.99
C VAL A 25 2.54 16.86 -2.06
N ALA A 26 2.99 16.15 -3.09
CA ALA A 26 3.73 16.75 -4.21
C ALA A 26 2.88 17.78 -4.98
N ALA A 27 1.61 17.45 -5.26
CA ALA A 27 0.70 18.36 -5.94
C ALA A 27 0.46 19.64 -5.12
N ALA A 28 0.25 19.51 -3.81
CA ALA A 28 0.08 20.64 -2.90
C ALA A 28 1.32 21.54 -2.86
N LEU A 29 2.52 20.98 -2.83
CA LEU A 29 3.78 21.74 -2.90
C LEU A 29 3.99 22.40 -4.26
N ARG A 30 3.67 21.74 -5.37
CA ARG A 30 3.74 22.31 -6.73
C ARG A 30 2.79 23.48 -6.91
N ALA A 31 1.60 23.41 -6.32
CA ALA A 31 0.64 24.52 -6.34
C ALA A 31 1.19 25.80 -5.65
N GLU A 32 2.11 25.65 -4.68
CA GLU A 32 2.83 26.75 -4.03
C GLU A 32 4.10 27.20 -4.79
N GLY A 33 4.34 26.66 -5.98
CA GLY A 33 5.47 27.04 -6.84
C GLY A 33 6.80 26.38 -6.46
N HIS A 34 6.78 25.26 -5.75
CA HIS A 34 7.98 24.47 -5.47
C HIS A 34 8.31 23.52 -6.63
N GLU A 35 9.60 23.28 -6.85
CA GLU A 35 10.09 22.22 -7.72
C GLU A 35 10.12 20.93 -6.92
N VAL A 36 9.33 19.94 -7.32
CA VAL A 36 9.15 18.69 -6.54
C VAL A 36 9.49 17.50 -7.43
N GLU A 37 10.29 16.59 -6.89
CA GLU A 37 10.51 15.25 -7.45
C GLU A 37 10.07 14.19 -6.46
N ILE A 38 9.59 13.06 -6.97
CA ILE A 38 9.33 11.84 -6.18
C ILE A 38 10.36 10.78 -6.58
N LEU A 39 11.08 10.24 -5.60
CA LEU A 39 11.85 9.02 -5.75
C LEU A 39 11.00 7.87 -5.21
N ASP A 40 10.34 7.18 -6.13
CA ASP A 40 9.50 6.03 -5.79
C ASP A 40 10.33 4.74 -5.87
N LEU A 41 10.59 4.13 -4.72
CA LEU A 41 11.37 2.91 -4.57
C LEU A 41 10.47 1.67 -4.37
N LEU A 42 9.15 1.80 -4.49
CA LEU A 42 8.23 0.65 -4.33
C LEU A 42 8.51 -0.43 -5.40
N LEU A 43 8.81 -0.01 -6.63
CA LEU A 43 9.18 -0.90 -7.75
C LEU A 43 10.68 -0.88 -8.03
N ALA A 44 11.51 -0.74 -7.00
CA ALA A 44 12.95 -0.75 -7.14
C ALA A 44 13.61 -1.17 -5.82
N ARG A 45 14.77 -1.79 -5.89
CA ARG A 45 15.57 -2.01 -4.69
C ARG A 45 16.02 -0.66 -4.12
N THR A 46 15.83 -0.46 -2.82
CA THR A 46 16.38 0.69 -2.12
C THR A 46 17.89 0.50 -1.97
N THR A 47 18.68 1.28 -2.70
CA THR A 47 20.15 1.27 -2.63
C THR A 47 20.68 2.67 -2.36
N PRO A 48 21.81 2.83 -1.63
CA PRO A 48 22.43 4.13 -1.41
C PRO A 48 22.68 4.90 -2.72
N ASP A 49 23.18 4.24 -3.76
CA ASP A 49 23.51 4.87 -5.04
C ASP A 49 22.32 5.55 -5.72
N LYS A 50 21.11 4.97 -5.63
CA LYS A 50 19.90 5.57 -6.20
C LYS A 50 19.55 6.88 -5.48
N ILE A 51 19.72 6.90 -4.16
CA ILE A 51 19.49 8.09 -3.33
C ILE A 51 20.55 9.13 -3.62
N GLU A 52 21.84 8.76 -3.60
CA GLU A 52 22.98 9.64 -3.84
C GLU A 52 22.92 10.32 -5.22
N ARG A 53 22.59 9.56 -6.27
CA ARG A 53 22.38 10.10 -7.62
C ARG A 53 21.28 11.15 -7.64
N ARG A 54 20.14 10.89 -6.97
CA ARG A 54 19.02 11.82 -6.90
C ARG A 54 19.38 13.08 -6.10
N MET A 55 20.05 12.92 -4.95
CA MET A 55 20.55 14.02 -4.12
C MET A 55 21.53 14.90 -4.91
N THR A 56 22.46 14.31 -5.64
CA THR A 56 23.46 15.05 -6.46
C THR A 56 22.81 15.81 -7.61
N ARG A 57 21.83 15.19 -8.29
CA ARG A 57 21.14 15.78 -9.45
C ARG A 57 20.23 16.94 -9.04
N LEU A 58 19.32 16.72 -8.09
CA LEU A 58 18.32 17.70 -7.67
C LEU A 58 18.89 18.74 -6.72
N ARG A 59 19.83 18.37 -5.85
CA ARG A 59 20.32 19.20 -4.74
C ARG A 59 19.15 19.76 -3.93
N PRO A 60 18.33 18.90 -3.32
CA PRO A 60 17.11 19.31 -2.65
C PRO A 60 17.40 20.22 -1.47
N GLU A 61 16.50 21.15 -1.18
CA GLU A 61 16.53 22.03 0.00
C GLU A 61 15.66 21.46 1.14
N ILE A 62 14.84 20.44 0.84
CA ILE A 62 14.09 19.62 1.82
C ILE A 62 14.00 18.20 1.25
N VAL A 63 14.16 17.21 2.14
CA VAL A 63 13.86 15.79 1.82
C VAL A 63 12.72 15.31 2.70
N GLY A 64 11.63 14.87 2.08
CA GLY A 64 10.49 14.24 2.75
C GLY A 64 10.49 12.72 2.51
N ILE A 65 10.29 11.94 3.56
CA ILE A 65 10.25 10.47 3.50
C ILE A 65 8.93 10.00 4.10
N THR A 66 8.18 9.14 3.40
CA THR A 66 7.00 8.51 4.01
C THR A 66 7.38 7.25 4.77
N SER A 67 6.63 6.91 5.83
CA SER A 67 6.90 5.73 6.65
C SER A 67 5.61 5.11 7.18
N VAL A 68 5.43 3.83 6.87
CA VAL A 68 4.51 2.94 7.58
C VAL A 68 5.33 2.01 8.47
N THR A 69 4.69 1.29 9.40
CA THR A 69 5.45 0.44 10.34
C THR A 69 6.29 -0.61 9.63
N LEU A 70 5.76 -1.21 8.58
CA LEU A 70 6.42 -2.26 7.80
C LEU A 70 7.74 -1.83 7.16
N ASN A 71 7.84 -0.58 6.70
CA ASN A 71 9.02 -0.08 6.00
C ASN A 71 9.81 0.98 6.80
N HIS A 72 9.49 1.16 8.08
CA HIS A 72 10.14 2.19 8.91
C HIS A 72 11.66 2.03 8.97
N HIS A 73 12.17 0.80 9.07
CA HIS A 73 13.60 0.53 9.08
C HIS A 73 14.27 0.91 7.75
N ILE A 74 13.60 0.70 6.60
CA ILE A 74 14.07 1.11 5.27
C ILE A 74 14.05 2.64 5.17
N ALA A 75 12.96 3.29 5.59
CA ALA A 75 12.84 4.74 5.64
C ALA A 75 13.95 5.38 6.50
N SER A 76 14.28 4.76 7.62
CA SER A 76 15.39 5.19 8.49
C SER A 76 16.74 5.09 7.80
N GLY A 77 17.02 3.97 7.13
CA GLY A 77 18.25 3.80 6.34
C GLY A 77 18.37 4.84 5.21
N ILE A 78 17.26 5.19 4.56
CA ILE A 78 17.23 6.26 3.55
C ILE A 78 17.63 7.60 4.17
N ALA A 79 17.06 7.96 5.33
CA ALA A 79 17.38 9.21 6.02
C ALA A 79 18.88 9.29 6.40
N GLU A 80 19.48 8.17 6.80
CA GLU A 80 20.92 8.10 7.08
C GLU A 80 21.77 8.32 5.82
N VAL A 81 21.39 7.76 4.68
CA VAL A 81 22.07 8.00 3.40
C VAL A 81 21.93 9.46 2.98
N VAL A 82 20.73 10.03 3.06
CA VAL A 82 20.49 11.45 2.77
C VAL A 82 21.39 12.34 3.65
N ARG A 83 21.49 12.07 4.96
CA ARG A 83 22.33 12.84 5.89
C ARG A 83 23.82 12.74 5.57
N LYS A 84 24.28 11.58 5.04
CA LYS A 84 25.67 11.43 4.56
C LYS A 84 25.93 12.22 3.29
N CYS A 85 24.92 12.36 2.41
CA CYS A 85 25.04 13.16 1.18
C CYS A 85 25.09 14.67 1.48
N ASP A 86 24.28 15.13 2.43
CA ASP A 86 24.23 16.53 2.86
C ASP A 86 23.88 16.60 4.36
N GLU A 87 24.85 17.07 5.15
CA GLU A 87 24.71 17.21 6.60
C GLU A 87 23.68 18.28 7.01
N ARG A 88 23.30 19.17 6.10
CA ARG A 88 22.47 20.36 6.39
C ARG A 88 21.06 20.26 5.83
N VAL A 89 20.80 19.39 4.86
CA VAL A 89 19.47 19.31 4.27
C VAL A 89 18.45 18.91 5.33
N PRO A 90 17.34 19.65 5.49
CA PRO A 90 16.26 19.28 6.39
C PRO A 90 15.62 17.96 5.96
N ILE A 91 15.54 17.00 6.87
CA ILE A 91 14.88 15.70 6.67
C ILE A 91 13.60 15.66 7.48
N VAL A 92 12.47 15.52 6.79
CA VAL A 92 11.15 15.34 7.40
C VAL A 92 10.61 13.96 7.09
N MET A 93 10.15 13.25 8.10
CA MET A 93 9.46 11.98 7.92
C MET A 93 7.98 12.14 8.25
N GLY A 94 7.12 11.57 7.42
CA GLY A 94 5.67 11.56 7.59
C GLY A 94 5.10 10.14 7.49
N GLY A 95 3.80 10.02 7.67
CA GLY A 95 3.09 8.75 7.62
C GLY A 95 2.66 8.24 9.00
N PRO A 96 1.85 7.16 9.04
CA PRO A 96 1.22 6.72 10.28
C PRO A 96 2.22 6.26 11.35
N HIS A 97 3.31 5.58 10.97
CA HIS A 97 4.26 5.09 11.97
C HIS A 97 4.81 6.23 12.83
N VAL A 98 5.47 7.20 12.20
CA VAL A 98 6.15 8.30 12.91
C VAL A 98 5.17 9.26 13.57
N SER A 99 3.94 9.35 13.08
CA SER A 99 2.90 10.18 13.70
C SER A 99 2.47 9.65 15.07
N PHE A 100 2.52 8.35 15.27
CA PHE A 100 2.14 7.69 16.53
C PHE A 100 3.35 7.28 17.39
N GLU A 101 4.55 7.16 16.81
CA GLU A 101 5.78 6.76 17.51
C GLU A 101 6.84 7.85 17.45
N ILE A 102 6.45 9.10 17.83
CA ILE A 102 7.28 10.30 17.66
C ILE A 102 8.60 10.21 18.45
N GLU A 103 8.50 9.91 19.75
CA GLU A 103 9.64 9.88 20.66
C GLU A 103 10.60 8.74 20.28
N GLY A 104 10.07 7.57 19.95
CA GLY A 104 10.85 6.43 19.47
C GLY A 104 11.56 6.74 18.16
N SER A 105 10.86 7.29 17.19
CA SER A 105 11.44 7.66 15.89
C SER A 105 12.58 8.65 16.01
N PHE A 106 12.44 9.68 16.83
CA PHE A 106 13.55 10.60 17.08
C PHE A 106 14.71 9.96 17.85
N ARG A 107 14.43 9.10 18.84
CA ARG A 107 15.48 8.41 19.61
C ARG A 107 16.31 7.51 18.70
N ASP A 108 15.63 6.74 17.83
CA ASP A 108 16.25 5.69 17.03
C ASP A 108 16.87 6.23 15.74
N LEU A 109 16.45 7.43 15.28
CA LEU A 109 16.96 8.08 14.06
C LEU A 109 17.48 9.50 14.32
N PRO A 110 18.76 9.66 14.71
CA PRO A 110 19.39 10.98 14.91
C PRO A 110 19.44 11.86 13.66
N ALA A 111 19.40 11.25 12.46
CA ALA A 111 19.41 11.96 11.19
C ALA A 111 18.12 12.76 10.93
N LEU A 112 17.03 12.47 11.66
CA LEU A 112 15.72 13.07 11.47
C LEU A 112 15.62 14.45 12.14
N ASP A 113 15.19 15.47 11.41
CA ASP A 113 14.99 16.84 11.93
C ASP A 113 13.53 17.08 12.31
N TYR A 114 12.58 16.58 11.49
CA TYR A 114 11.15 16.87 11.61
C TYR A 114 10.30 15.63 11.42
N ILE A 115 9.17 15.58 12.11
CA ILE A 115 8.09 14.63 11.86
C ILE A 115 6.83 15.42 11.52
N GLY A 116 6.27 15.13 10.33
CA GLY A 116 4.93 15.58 9.96
C GLY A 116 3.88 14.65 10.59
N ILE A 117 2.99 15.20 11.42
CA ILE A 117 1.98 14.46 12.16
C ILE A 117 0.64 14.56 11.42
N GLY A 118 0.03 13.42 11.09
CA GLY A 118 -1.26 13.36 10.41
C GLY A 118 -1.18 13.64 8.90
N GLU A 119 -2.17 14.34 8.35
CA GLU A 119 -2.23 14.70 6.93
C GLU A 119 -1.10 15.66 6.56
N GLY A 120 -0.33 15.29 5.52
CA GLY A 120 0.94 15.94 5.21
C GLY A 120 0.88 17.14 4.27
N GLU A 121 -0.21 17.31 3.52
CA GLU A 121 -0.31 18.27 2.42
C GLU A 121 -0.02 19.71 2.89
N HIS A 122 -0.79 20.20 3.84
CA HIS A 122 -0.61 21.55 4.40
C HIS A 122 0.61 21.65 5.34
N THR A 123 0.96 20.57 6.05
CA THR A 123 2.14 20.56 6.94
C THR A 123 3.41 20.79 6.15
N MET A 124 3.55 20.14 4.98
CA MET A 124 4.71 20.31 4.12
C MET A 124 4.78 21.70 3.47
N ILE A 125 3.64 22.30 3.09
CA ILE A 125 3.58 23.69 2.61
C ILE A 125 4.09 24.65 3.68
N GLU A 126 3.55 24.57 4.89
CA GLU A 126 3.93 25.45 6.00
C GLU A 126 5.39 25.25 6.40
N LEU A 127 5.88 23.99 6.43
CA LEU A 127 7.30 23.70 6.70
C LEU A 127 8.21 24.33 5.63
N ALA A 128 7.85 24.21 4.35
CA ALA A 128 8.63 24.84 3.27
C ALA A 128 8.63 26.38 3.38
N ARG A 129 7.51 26.98 3.77
CA ARG A 129 7.42 28.43 4.06
C ARG A 129 8.31 28.80 5.25
N ALA A 130 8.31 28.01 6.33
CA ALA A 130 9.14 28.27 7.51
C ALA A 130 10.64 28.16 7.19
N LEU A 131 11.06 27.10 6.51
CA LEU A 131 12.46 26.90 6.11
C LEU A 131 12.96 27.93 5.10
N SER A 132 12.06 28.57 4.34
CA SER A 132 12.39 29.71 3.47
C SER A 132 12.32 31.08 4.15
N GLY A 133 12.09 31.12 5.47
CA GLY A 133 12.02 32.36 6.25
C GLY A 133 10.71 33.17 6.09
N ARG A 134 9.68 32.57 5.46
CA ARG A 134 8.38 33.22 5.25
C ARG A 134 7.36 32.96 6.37
N MET A 135 7.71 32.14 7.33
CA MET A 135 6.87 31.75 8.47
C MET A 135 7.76 31.34 9.65
N ASN A 136 7.27 31.50 10.90
CA ASN A 136 8.00 30.95 12.04
C ASN A 136 7.78 29.44 12.13
N LEU A 137 8.81 28.69 12.46
CA LEU A 137 8.73 27.22 12.55
C LEU A 137 7.73 26.76 13.63
N GLN A 138 7.56 27.54 14.70
CA GLN A 138 6.59 27.25 15.77
C GLN A 138 5.13 27.41 15.33
N ASP A 139 4.87 28.14 14.27
CA ASP A 139 3.54 28.36 13.70
C ASP A 139 3.13 27.26 12.72
N VAL A 140 4.06 26.39 12.29
CA VAL A 140 3.76 25.21 11.47
C VAL A 140 2.94 24.24 12.29
N ARG A 141 1.74 23.92 11.85
CA ARG A 141 0.86 22.99 12.56
C ARG A 141 1.17 21.53 12.20
N GLY A 142 0.97 20.63 13.17
CA GLY A 142 1.16 19.20 12.95
C GLY A 142 2.62 18.80 12.72
N LEU A 143 3.56 19.47 13.42
CA LEU A 143 4.98 19.19 13.32
C LEU A 143 5.55 18.76 14.68
N ALA A 144 6.45 17.79 14.68
CA ALA A 144 7.36 17.55 15.81
C ALA A 144 8.80 17.78 15.35
N LEU A 145 9.63 18.30 16.26
CA LEU A 145 11.03 18.65 15.98
C LEU A 145 11.90 18.54 17.24
N ARG A 146 13.21 18.47 17.02
CA ARG A 146 14.18 18.65 18.11
C ARG A 146 14.44 20.15 18.32
N GLU A 147 14.24 20.64 19.52
CA GLU A 147 14.55 22.01 19.88
C GLU A 147 16.08 22.23 19.81
N PRO A 148 16.55 23.23 19.02
CA PRO A 148 17.97 23.53 18.92
C PRO A 148 18.59 23.84 20.29
N GLY A 149 19.75 23.24 20.58
CA GLY A 149 20.52 23.46 21.80
C GLY A 149 20.08 22.62 23.00
N THR A 150 18.83 22.21 23.14
CA THR A 150 18.35 21.35 24.23
C THR A 150 18.20 19.89 23.83
N GLY A 151 17.96 19.63 22.54
CA GLY A 151 17.66 18.31 22.00
C GLY A 151 16.27 17.77 22.43
N LYS A 152 15.49 18.57 23.14
CA LYS A 152 14.13 18.20 23.57
C LYS A 152 13.20 18.09 22.37
N ILE A 153 12.34 17.07 22.38
CA ILE A 153 11.30 16.93 21.38
C ILE A 153 10.14 17.88 21.71
N VAL A 154 9.80 18.73 20.76
CA VAL A 154 8.70 19.70 20.86
C VAL A 154 7.68 19.37 19.77
N LYS A 155 6.40 19.40 20.13
CA LYS A 155 5.27 19.27 19.19
C LYS A 155 4.61 20.64 19.06
N THR A 156 4.38 21.07 17.84
CA THR A 156 3.65 22.30 17.54
C THR A 156 2.13 22.08 17.74
N ALA A 157 1.35 23.13 17.53
CA ALA A 157 -0.12 22.99 17.60
C ALA A 157 -0.61 21.90 16.63
N PRO A 158 -1.58 21.06 17.04
CA PRO A 158 -2.12 20.03 16.17
C PRO A 158 -2.76 20.65 14.94
N ARG A 159 -2.64 19.95 13.80
CA ARG A 159 -3.33 20.34 12.58
C ARG A 159 -4.75 19.80 12.60
N PRO A 160 -5.78 20.65 12.37
CA PRO A 160 -7.11 20.16 12.04
C PRO A 160 -7.07 19.33 10.75
N LEU A 161 -7.88 18.31 10.66
CA LEU A 161 -8.09 17.57 9.42
C LEU A 161 -8.72 18.50 8.37
N GLU A 162 -8.36 18.30 7.08
CA GLU A 162 -8.97 19.04 5.99
C GLU A 162 -10.45 18.66 5.84
N ASP A 163 -11.36 19.58 6.09
CA ASP A 163 -12.80 19.32 6.06
C ASP A 163 -13.32 19.19 4.61
N ASP A 164 -12.79 20.00 3.69
CA ASP A 164 -13.16 20.01 2.28
C ASP A 164 -12.06 19.35 1.43
N LEU A 165 -12.20 18.06 1.17
CA LEU A 165 -11.23 17.31 0.39
C LEU A 165 -11.12 17.76 -1.08
N ASP A 166 -12.08 18.51 -1.59
CA ASP A 166 -12.06 19.04 -2.96
C ASP A 166 -11.09 20.24 -3.11
N THR A 167 -10.63 20.81 -1.99
CA THR A 167 -9.56 21.84 -1.99
C THR A 167 -8.18 21.27 -2.27
N LEU A 168 -8.00 19.96 -2.09
CA LEU A 168 -6.74 19.30 -2.40
C LEU A 168 -6.57 19.19 -3.93
N PRO A 169 -5.41 19.53 -4.46
CA PRO A 169 -5.16 19.38 -5.89
C PRO A 169 -5.15 17.91 -6.31
N THR A 170 -5.43 17.65 -7.60
CA THR A 170 -5.27 16.31 -8.19
C THR A 170 -3.86 15.78 -7.94
N PRO A 171 -3.70 14.51 -7.52
CA PRO A 171 -2.38 13.94 -7.22
C PRO A 171 -1.41 14.04 -8.39
N ALA A 172 -0.18 14.47 -8.15
CA ALA A 172 0.88 14.64 -9.14
C ALA A 172 1.47 13.28 -9.58
N ARG A 173 0.68 12.48 -10.28
CA ARG A 173 1.07 11.14 -10.73
C ARG A 173 2.13 11.15 -11.84
N ASP A 174 2.29 12.27 -12.52
CA ASP A 174 3.36 12.51 -13.48
C ASP A 174 4.77 12.47 -12.86
N LEU A 175 4.88 12.51 -11.53
CA LEU A 175 6.14 12.44 -10.79
C LEU A 175 6.54 11.02 -10.38
N VAL A 176 5.74 10.01 -10.69
CA VAL A 176 6.02 8.60 -10.36
C VAL A 176 6.24 7.79 -11.63
N PRO A 177 6.96 6.65 -11.58
CA PRO A 177 7.30 5.85 -12.76
C PRO A 177 6.08 5.06 -13.30
N LEU A 178 5.09 5.76 -13.87
CA LEU A 178 3.81 5.19 -14.33
C LEU A 178 3.99 3.98 -15.24
N ALA A 179 4.98 4.03 -16.16
CA ALA A 179 5.22 2.93 -17.09
C ALA A 179 5.58 1.63 -16.38
N ARG A 180 6.31 1.70 -15.25
CA ARG A 180 6.62 0.51 -14.42
C ARG A 180 5.35 -0.08 -13.80
N TYR A 181 4.46 0.76 -13.26
CA TYR A 181 3.18 0.31 -12.71
C TYR A 181 2.29 -0.33 -13.78
N LEU A 182 2.23 0.26 -14.96
CA LEU A 182 1.50 -0.33 -16.11
C LEU A 182 2.12 -1.66 -16.56
N ALA A 183 3.45 -1.78 -16.51
CA ALA A 183 4.13 -3.04 -16.78
C ALA A 183 3.72 -4.16 -15.82
N PHE A 184 3.48 -3.85 -14.56
CA PHE A 184 2.99 -4.81 -13.56
C PHE A 184 1.50 -5.15 -13.69
N ASP A 185 0.76 -4.55 -14.61
CA ASP A 185 -0.71 -4.55 -14.56
C ASP A 185 -1.24 -4.09 -13.19
N SER A 186 -0.54 -3.11 -12.59
CA SER A 186 -0.86 -2.61 -11.25
C SER A 186 -2.17 -1.86 -11.23
N HIS A 187 -2.84 -1.89 -10.08
CA HIS A 187 -3.98 -1.02 -9.85
C HIS A 187 -3.50 0.39 -9.47
N ALA A 188 -4.22 1.40 -9.91
CA ALA A 188 -4.05 2.74 -9.37
C ALA A 188 -5.00 2.97 -8.20
N SER A 189 -4.52 3.65 -7.16
CA SER A 189 -5.33 3.99 -5.99
C SER A 189 -6.07 5.30 -6.19
N VAL A 190 -7.34 5.34 -5.77
CA VAL A 190 -8.20 6.53 -5.70
C VAL A 190 -8.83 6.61 -4.32
N VAL A 191 -8.87 7.80 -3.75
CA VAL A 191 -9.54 8.08 -2.48
C VAL A 191 -10.76 8.95 -2.75
N THR A 192 -11.95 8.49 -2.38
CA THR A 192 -13.20 9.24 -2.51
C THR A 192 -13.65 9.83 -1.17
N SER A 193 -13.18 9.25 -0.05
CA SER A 193 -13.46 9.72 1.30
C SER A 193 -12.30 9.40 2.25
N ARG A 194 -12.20 10.14 3.35
CA ARG A 194 -11.27 9.92 4.46
C ARG A 194 -12.02 9.91 5.77
N GLY A 195 -11.75 8.94 6.64
CA GLY A 195 -12.31 8.82 7.98
C GLY A 195 -13.12 7.55 8.19
N CYS A 196 -13.13 7.07 9.45
CA CYS A 196 -13.88 5.89 9.85
C CYS A 196 -14.49 6.09 11.24
N PRO A 197 -15.84 5.99 11.40
CA PRO A 197 -16.50 6.24 12.70
C PRO A 197 -16.40 5.06 13.67
N TYR A 198 -15.93 3.90 13.21
CA TYR A 198 -15.84 2.70 14.03
C TYR A 198 -14.67 2.78 15.02
N SER A 199 -14.68 1.88 16.01
CA SER A 199 -13.72 1.87 17.11
C SER A 199 -13.05 0.50 17.31
N CYS A 200 -12.81 -0.23 16.20
CA CYS A 200 -12.09 -1.49 16.25
C CYS A 200 -10.72 -1.28 16.89
N ILE A 201 -10.41 -2.05 17.94
CA ILE A 201 -9.23 -1.78 18.78
C ILE A 201 -7.89 -1.97 18.07
N PHE A 202 -7.88 -2.79 16.99
CA PHE A 202 -6.68 -3.12 16.20
C PHE A 202 -6.42 -2.13 15.05
N CYS A 203 -7.35 -1.19 14.79
CA CYS A 203 -7.29 -0.30 13.64
C CYS A 203 -6.89 1.13 14.04
N SER A 204 -5.91 1.70 13.33
CA SER A 204 -5.45 3.07 13.54
C SER A 204 -6.20 4.11 12.69
N ALA A 205 -7.02 3.71 11.72
CA ALA A 205 -7.70 4.63 10.81
C ALA A 205 -8.48 5.74 11.52
N PRO A 206 -9.30 5.48 12.58
CA PRO A 206 -9.99 6.56 13.27
C PRO A 206 -9.11 7.60 13.94
N GLN A 207 -7.89 7.22 14.32
CA GLN A 207 -6.89 8.12 14.91
C GLN A 207 -6.07 8.84 13.82
N TRP A 208 -5.93 8.23 12.64
CA TRP A 208 -5.16 8.76 11.52
C TRP A 208 -5.98 9.70 10.64
N THR A 209 -7.13 9.23 10.14
CA THR A 209 -7.99 9.95 9.18
C THR A 209 -9.21 10.60 9.83
N GLY A 210 -9.41 10.38 11.14
CA GLY A 210 -10.49 10.94 11.92
C GLY A 210 -11.74 10.05 11.97
N ARG A 211 -12.62 10.36 12.93
CA ARG A 211 -13.90 9.67 13.12
C ARG A 211 -15.04 10.27 12.29
N SER A 212 -14.93 11.55 11.91
CA SER A 212 -15.85 12.20 10.98
C SER A 212 -15.40 11.88 9.57
N VAL A 213 -16.29 11.30 8.77
CA VAL A 213 -15.97 10.96 7.38
C VAL A 213 -16.18 12.19 6.50
N ARG A 214 -15.16 12.54 5.73
CA ARG A 214 -15.12 13.65 4.79
C ARG A 214 -15.13 13.09 3.38
N TYR A 215 -15.87 13.69 2.47
CA TYR A 215 -16.14 13.16 1.14
C TYR A 215 -15.68 14.14 0.07
N ARG A 216 -15.16 13.62 -1.01
CA ARG A 216 -14.92 14.38 -2.24
C ARG A 216 -16.20 14.42 -3.08
N THR A 217 -16.33 15.45 -3.91
CA THR A 217 -17.41 15.53 -4.89
C THR A 217 -17.37 14.34 -5.86
N PRO A 218 -18.47 13.58 -6.02
CA PRO A 218 -18.48 12.36 -6.85
C PRO A 218 -17.99 12.56 -8.29
N SER A 219 -18.33 13.71 -8.93
CA SER A 219 -17.83 14.01 -10.28
C SER A 219 -16.32 14.17 -10.33
N LEU A 220 -15.69 14.80 -9.33
CA LEU A 220 -14.22 14.95 -9.25
C LEU A 220 -13.52 13.60 -9.00
N CYS A 221 -14.15 12.69 -8.24
CA CYS A 221 -13.62 11.34 -8.09
C CYS A 221 -13.59 10.60 -9.44
N VAL A 222 -14.64 10.74 -10.24
CA VAL A 222 -14.73 10.08 -11.55
C VAL A 222 -13.86 10.78 -12.60
N ASP A 223 -13.67 12.11 -12.53
CA ASP A 223 -12.70 12.83 -13.37
C ASP A 223 -11.30 12.24 -13.17
N GLU A 224 -10.88 12.02 -11.92
CA GLU A 224 -9.60 11.38 -11.58
C GLU A 224 -9.50 9.94 -12.10
N ILE A 225 -10.59 9.17 -12.04
CA ILE A 225 -10.65 7.81 -12.58
C ILE A 225 -10.53 7.81 -14.11
N GLU A 226 -11.15 8.76 -14.81
CA GLU A 226 -11.01 8.92 -16.26
C GLU A 226 -9.58 9.31 -16.66
N GLU A 227 -8.92 10.18 -15.89
CA GLU A 227 -7.50 10.51 -16.08
C GLU A 227 -6.61 9.26 -15.96
N LEU A 228 -6.84 8.42 -14.95
CA LEU A 228 -6.11 7.15 -14.79
C LEU A 228 -6.36 6.18 -15.94
N SER A 229 -7.61 6.10 -16.41
CA SER A 229 -7.95 5.30 -17.60
C SER A 229 -7.23 5.81 -18.85
N ALA A 230 -7.16 7.12 -19.04
CA ALA A 230 -6.42 7.74 -20.14
C ALA A 230 -4.90 7.50 -20.08
N LEU A 231 -4.34 7.34 -18.87
CA LEU A 231 -2.95 6.95 -18.65
C LEU A 231 -2.70 5.45 -18.91
N GLY A 232 -3.75 4.64 -19.15
CA GLY A 232 -3.65 3.23 -19.49
C GLY A 232 -3.98 2.26 -18.35
N PHE A 233 -4.35 2.72 -17.17
CA PHE A 233 -4.82 1.85 -16.09
C PHE A 233 -6.21 1.28 -16.42
N THR A 234 -6.36 -0.04 -16.31
CA THR A 234 -7.62 -0.74 -16.55
C THR A 234 -8.31 -1.17 -15.25
N GLU A 235 -7.59 -1.12 -14.16
CA GLU A 235 -8.05 -1.49 -12.82
C GLU A 235 -7.63 -0.44 -11.79
N ILE A 236 -8.56 -0.08 -10.90
CA ILE A 236 -8.29 0.81 -9.76
C ILE A 236 -8.69 0.14 -8.45
N THR A 237 -8.12 0.62 -7.36
CA THR A 237 -8.59 0.30 -6.01
C THR A 237 -9.10 1.57 -5.35
N ILE A 238 -10.33 1.55 -4.85
CA ILE A 238 -10.87 2.61 -4.00
C ILE A 238 -10.33 2.36 -2.59
N GLU A 239 -9.40 3.24 -2.16
CA GLU A 239 -8.63 3.13 -0.90
C GLU A 239 -9.29 3.88 0.26
N ASP A 240 -10.59 4.07 0.21
CA ASP A 240 -11.33 4.66 1.32
C ASP A 240 -11.25 3.76 2.55
N ASP A 241 -11.20 4.34 3.74
CA ASP A 241 -11.31 3.59 5.00
C ASP A 241 -12.60 2.76 5.05
N LEU A 242 -13.67 3.27 4.40
CA LEU A 242 -14.94 2.55 4.26
C LEU A 242 -15.83 3.17 3.17
N PHE A 243 -15.69 2.73 1.94
CA PHE A 243 -16.38 3.27 0.77
C PHE A 243 -17.92 3.15 0.85
N THR A 244 -18.44 2.05 1.38
CA THR A 244 -19.86 1.72 1.41
C THR A 244 -20.64 2.34 2.57
N LEU A 245 -19.98 3.10 3.46
CA LEU A 245 -20.58 3.63 4.69
C LEU A 245 -21.73 4.61 4.43
N TYR A 246 -21.48 5.61 3.59
CA TYR A 246 -22.46 6.66 3.33
C TYR A 246 -23.14 6.42 1.99
N ARG A 247 -24.29 5.76 2.07
CA ARG A 247 -25.06 5.30 0.92
C ARG A 247 -25.26 6.38 -0.16
N LYS A 248 -25.54 7.63 0.22
CA LYS A 248 -25.77 8.72 -0.75
C LYS A 248 -24.51 9.03 -1.57
N HIS A 249 -23.34 9.13 -0.93
CA HIS A 249 -22.07 9.36 -1.61
C HIS A 249 -21.70 8.18 -2.51
N PHE A 250 -21.76 6.97 -1.95
CA PHE A 250 -21.51 5.73 -2.66
C PHE A 250 -22.35 5.62 -3.96
N LEU A 251 -23.69 5.80 -3.85
CA LEU A 251 -24.58 5.75 -5.00
C LEU A 251 -24.28 6.83 -6.04
N ALA A 252 -23.86 8.03 -5.59
CA ALA A 252 -23.49 9.11 -6.49
C ALA A 252 -22.21 8.82 -7.26
N VAL A 253 -21.15 8.28 -6.61
CA VAL A 253 -19.90 7.88 -7.29
C VAL A 253 -20.16 6.76 -8.28
N CYS A 254 -20.86 5.68 -7.86
CA CYS A 254 -21.20 4.56 -8.75
C CYS A 254 -22.11 5.02 -9.91
N GLY A 255 -23.06 5.91 -9.63
CA GLY A 255 -23.95 6.50 -10.64
C GLY A 255 -23.16 7.29 -11.71
N GLU A 256 -22.16 8.06 -11.30
CA GLU A 256 -21.26 8.77 -12.24
C GLU A 256 -20.43 7.80 -13.09
N LEU A 257 -19.87 6.73 -12.49
CA LEU A 257 -19.11 5.69 -13.22
C LEU A 257 -19.98 5.05 -14.31
N VAL A 258 -21.22 4.68 -13.99
CA VAL A 258 -22.17 4.11 -14.93
C VAL A 258 -22.57 5.13 -16.00
N ARG A 259 -22.91 6.36 -15.60
CA ARG A 259 -23.35 7.43 -16.52
C ARG A 259 -22.29 7.78 -17.56
N ARG A 260 -21.03 7.83 -17.13
CA ARG A 260 -19.88 8.16 -18.02
C ARG A 260 -19.37 6.96 -18.79
N ASN A 261 -19.83 5.74 -18.45
CA ASN A 261 -19.42 4.49 -19.10
C ASN A 261 -17.89 4.35 -19.18
N THR A 262 -17.22 4.57 -18.05
CA THR A 262 -15.74 4.61 -17.96
C THR A 262 -15.08 3.29 -18.38
N GLY A 263 -15.80 2.17 -18.28
CA GLY A 263 -15.30 0.83 -18.58
C GLY A 263 -14.19 0.34 -17.64
N ILE A 264 -13.83 1.13 -16.63
CA ILE A 264 -12.79 0.77 -15.66
C ILE A 264 -13.28 -0.28 -14.68
N ARG A 265 -12.43 -1.24 -14.38
CA ARG A 265 -12.68 -2.22 -13.32
C ARG A 265 -12.12 -1.70 -12.00
N TRP A 266 -12.79 -2.04 -10.90
CA TRP A 266 -12.33 -1.56 -9.60
C TRP A 266 -12.61 -2.53 -8.46
N ASN A 267 -11.85 -2.36 -7.37
CA ASN A 267 -11.97 -3.09 -6.13
C ASN A 267 -12.15 -2.11 -4.97
N ALA A 268 -12.72 -2.58 -3.87
CA ALA A 268 -12.87 -1.76 -2.66
C ALA A 268 -12.73 -2.61 -1.39
N PHE A 269 -12.45 -1.93 -0.28
CA PHE A 269 -12.54 -2.48 1.06
C PHE A 269 -13.91 -2.15 1.66
N SER A 270 -14.51 -3.10 2.36
CA SER A 270 -15.82 -2.90 2.96
C SER A 270 -16.00 -3.67 4.27
N ARG A 271 -17.01 -3.25 5.02
CA ARG A 271 -17.53 -3.99 6.16
C ARG A 271 -18.81 -4.71 5.75
N VAL A 272 -19.01 -5.91 6.27
CA VAL A 272 -20.20 -6.72 5.95
C VAL A 272 -21.52 -6.06 6.40
N ASP A 273 -21.48 -5.27 7.48
CA ASP A 273 -22.63 -4.57 8.03
C ASP A 273 -23.04 -3.29 7.26
N THR A 274 -22.29 -2.91 6.22
CA THR A 274 -22.61 -1.81 5.31
C THR A 274 -23.10 -2.29 3.93
N ILE A 275 -23.27 -3.59 3.75
CA ILE A 275 -23.67 -4.24 2.50
C ILE A 275 -25.17 -4.52 2.47
N SER A 276 -25.76 -4.34 1.31
CA SER A 276 -27.15 -4.72 1.00
C SER A 276 -27.25 -5.16 -0.46
N PRO A 277 -28.34 -5.85 -0.87
CA PRO A 277 -28.54 -6.24 -2.28
C PRO A 277 -28.40 -5.07 -3.25
N GLU A 278 -28.98 -3.91 -2.93
CA GLU A 278 -28.88 -2.70 -3.76
C GLU A 278 -27.43 -2.22 -3.90
N ILE A 279 -26.63 -2.29 -2.83
CA ILE A 279 -25.24 -1.85 -2.84
C ILE A 279 -24.42 -2.75 -3.77
N VAL A 280 -24.47 -4.08 -3.62
CA VAL A 280 -23.69 -4.99 -4.46
C VAL A 280 -24.15 -4.97 -5.93
N GLU A 281 -25.45 -4.85 -6.20
CA GLU A 281 -25.96 -4.68 -7.55
C GLU A 281 -25.44 -3.39 -8.21
N THR A 282 -25.40 -2.30 -7.44
CA THR A 282 -24.87 -1.02 -7.90
C THR A 282 -23.37 -1.12 -8.16
N MET A 283 -22.62 -1.78 -7.26
CA MET A 283 -21.20 -2.05 -7.45
C MET A 283 -20.93 -2.84 -8.73
N ALA A 284 -21.66 -3.93 -8.94
CA ALA A 284 -21.51 -4.75 -10.13
C ALA A 284 -21.78 -3.95 -11.43
N LYS A 285 -22.87 -3.17 -11.46
CA LYS A 285 -23.20 -2.29 -12.59
C LYS A 285 -22.14 -1.23 -12.85
N ALA A 286 -21.48 -0.75 -11.80
CA ALA A 286 -20.41 0.26 -11.87
C ALA A 286 -19.03 -0.33 -12.18
N GLY A 287 -18.90 -1.66 -12.38
CA GLY A 287 -17.64 -2.30 -12.77
C GLY A 287 -16.80 -2.86 -11.62
N CYS A 288 -17.36 -2.99 -10.41
CA CYS A 288 -16.67 -3.64 -9.29
C CYS A 288 -16.36 -5.10 -9.60
N GLN A 289 -15.10 -5.52 -9.37
CA GLN A 289 -14.65 -6.89 -9.61
C GLN A 289 -14.44 -7.67 -8.31
N ALA A 290 -14.02 -7.00 -7.26
CA ALA A 290 -13.76 -7.64 -5.97
C ALA A 290 -14.04 -6.71 -4.78
N ILE A 291 -14.48 -7.32 -3.68
CA ILE A 291 -14.65 -6.65 -2.41
C ILE A 291 -13.85 -7.41 -1.35
N CYS A 292 -12.96 -6.69 -0.65
CA CYS A 292 -12.27 -7.23 0.52
C CYS A 292 -13.05 -6.89 1.78
N TYR A 293 -13.54 -7.90 2.48
CA TYR A 293 -14.28 -7.77 3.72
C TYR A 293 -13.39 -8.03 4.93
N GLY A 294 -13.30 -7.08 5.84
CA GLY A 294 -12.73 -7.32 7.15
C GLY A 294 -13.70 -8.17 7.98
N VAL A 295 -13.47 -9.48 8.05
CA VAL A 295 -14.24 -10.42 8.89
C VAL A 295 -13.63 -10.53 10.28
N GLU A 296 -12.32 -10.56 10.36
CA GLU A 296 -11.41 -10.55 11.49
C GLU A 296 -11.41 -11.87 12.29
N SER A 297 -12.56 -12.42 12.68
CA SER A 297 -12.64 -13.67 13.45
C SER A 297 -13.89 -14.49 13.11
N GLY A 298 -13.80 -15.81 13.23
CA GLY A 298 -14.94 -16.75 13.20
C GLY A 298 -15.60 -16.95 14.58
N SER A 299 -15.19 -16.18 15.59
CA SER A 299 -15.79 -16.21 16.93
C SER A 299 -16.50 -14.89 17.25
N GLN A 300 -17.79 -14.95 17.55
CA GLN A 300 -18.57 -13.75 17.91
C GLN A 300 -18.04 -13.07 19.16
N GLU A 301 -17.62 -13.82 20.17
CA GLU A 301 -17.05 -13.28 21.40
C GLU A 301 -15.77 -12.47 21.16
N ILE A 302 -14.93 -12.91 20.21
CA ILE A 302 -13.73 -12.18 19.80
C ILE A 302 -14.13 -10.90 19.04
N LEU A 303 -15.09 -10.97 18.10
CA LEU A 303 -15.59 -9.80 17.38
C LEU A 303 -16.14 -8.73 18.33
N ASP A 304 -16.86 -9.14 19.36
CA ASP A 304 -17.40 -8.24 20.38
C ASP A 304 -16.30 -7.61 21.23
N LEU A 305 -15.32 -8.40 21.67
CA LEU A 305 -14.18 -7.95 22.46
C LEU A 305 -13.33 -6.91 21.70
N VAL A 306 -13.07 -7.15 20.42
CA VAL A 306 -12.28 -6.22 19.58
C VAL A 306 -13.11 -5.06 19.03
N LYS A 307 -14.34 -4.90 19.47
CA LYS A 307 -15.26 -3.81 19.08
C LYS A 307 -15.55 -3.74 17.57
N LYS A 308 -15.50 -4.90 16.88
CA LYS A 308 -15.80 -4.95 15.44
C LYS A 308 -17.25 -4.59 15.13
N LYS A 309 -18.20 -4.83 16.06
CA LYS A 309 -19.63 -4.54 15.89
C LYS A 309 -20.22 -5.15 14.62
N SER A 310 -19.83 -6.38 14.33
CA SER A 310 -20.34 -7.19 13.23
C SER A 310 -20.72 -8.57 13.79
N ASN A 311 -21.44 -9.39 13.02
CA ASN A 311 -21.75 -10.75 13.42
C ASN A 311 -21.57 -11.74 12.26
N LEU A 312 -21.39 -13.01 12.59
CA LEU A 312 -21.09 -14.06 11.63
C LEU A 312 -22.22 -14.31 10.62
N HIS A 313 -23.46 -14.04 10.99
CA HIS A 313 -24.60 -14.17 10.08
C HIS A 313 -24.51 -13.10 8.96
N LEU A 314 -24.23 -11.84 9.31
CA LEU A 314 -24.04 -10.76 8.32
C LEU A 314 -22.86 -11.03 7.39
N VAL A 315 -21.82 -11.72 7.87
CA VAL A 315 -20.71 -12.15 7.02
C VAL A 315 -21.20 -13.07 5.91
N LYS A 316 -21.94 -14.13 6.26
CA LYS A 316 -22.50 -15.07 5.26
C LYS A 316 -23.47 -14.40 4.30
N GLU A 317 -24.32 -13.52 4.80
CA GLU A 317 -25.25 -12.75 3.96
C GLU A 317 -24.48 -11.86 2.96
N ALA A 318 -23.44 -11.14 3.40
CA ALA A 318 -22.63 -10.30 2.54
C ALA A 318 -21.91 -11.13 1.46
N MET A 319 -21.32 -12.29 1.83
CA MET A 319 -20.69 -13.21 0.88
C MET A 319 -21.67 -13.69 -0.18
N ARG A 320 -22.86 -14.14 0.25
CA ARG A 320 -23.92 -14.60 -0.67
C ARG A 320 -24.35 -13.49 -1.64
N MET A 321 -24.71 -12.30 -1.10
CA MET A 321 -25.11 -11.16 -1.94
C MET A 321 -24.04 -10.78 -2.96
N THR A 322 -22.77 -10.86 -2.56
CA THR A 322 -21.62 -10.53 -3.44
C THR A 322 -21.47 -11.58 -4.54
N GLN A 323 -21.60 -12.87 -4.20
CA GLN A 323 -21.57 -13.98 -5.16
C GLN A 323 -22.74 -13.91 -6.16
N ASP A 324 -23.96 -13.60 -5.68
CA ASP A 324 -25.17 -13.54 -6.49
C ASP A 324 -25.06 -12.53 -7.65
N VAL A 325 -24.24 -11.50 -7.50
CA VAL A 325 -24.00 -10.47 -8.54
C VAL A 325 -22.70 -10.68 -9.33
N GLY A 326 -21.97 -11.77 -9.06
CA GLY A 326 -20.74 -12.13 -9.76
C GLY A 326 -19.51 -11.32 -9.37
N ILE A 327 -19.52 -10.65 -8.21
CA ILE A 327 -18.35 -9.98 -7.65
C ILE A 327 -17.55 -10.99 -6.81
N SER A 328 -16.22 -10.97 -6.91
CA SER A 328 -15.34 -11.80 -6.08
C SER A 328 -15.29 -11.25 -4.64
N ALA A 329 -15.44 -12.13 -3.65
CA ALA A 329 -15.30 -11.78 -2.24
C ALA A 329 -13.97 -12.30 -1.69
N LEU A 330 -13.27 -11.45 -0.92
CA LEU A 330 -12.11 -11.81 -0.12
C LEU A 330 -12.45 -11.59 1.36
N ALA A 331 -12.33 -12.62 2.19
CA ALA A 331 -12.50 -12.56 3.63
C ALA A 331 -11.14 -12.40 4.32
N SER A 332 -10.90 -11.25 4.95
CA SER A 332 -9.69 -11.00 5.72
C SER A 332 -9.92 -11.33 7.20
N PHE A 333 -9.01 -12.12 7.78
CA PHE A 333 -9.04 -12.54 9.18
C PHE A 333 -7.77 -12.07 9.90
N ILE A 334 -7.93 -11.77 11.19
CA ILE A 334 -6.81 -11.49 12.10
C ILE A 334 -6.80 -12.60 13.15
N ILE A 335 -5.65 -13.26 13.31
CA ILE A 335 -5.41 -14.29 14.32
C ILE A 335 -4.45 -13.77 15.39
N GLY A 336 -4.54 -14.27 16.61
CA GLY A 336 -3.80 -13.77 17.77
C GLY A 336 -4.47 -12.53 18.41
N LEU A 337 -5.75 -12.29 18.14
CA LEU A 337 -6.53 -11.21 18.77
C LEU A 337 -6.61 -11.38 20.30
N PRO A 338 -6.78 -10.29 21.07
CA PRO A 338 -7.05 -10.37 22.50
C PRO A 338 -8.20 -11.31 22.82
N GLY A 339 -8.04 -12.12 23.86
CA GLY A 339 -9.05 -13.10 24.29
C GLY A 339 -9.09 -14.37 23.44
N GLU A 340 -8.31 -14.47 22.36
CA GLU A 340 -8.30 -15.66 21.52
C GLU A 340 -7.78 -16.89 22.29
N THR A 341 -8.43 -18.01 22.06
CA THR A 341 -8.10 -19.34 22.58
C THR A 341 -7.87 -20.29 21.41
N GLU A 342 -7.31 -21.49 21.68
CA GLU A 342 -7.17 -22.50 20.62
C GLU A 342 -8.53 -22.91 20.02
N ASP A 343 -9.62 -22.85 20.81
CA ASP A 343 -10.98 -23.13 20.32
C ASP A 343 -11.49 -22.03 19.40
N THR A 344 -11.30 -20.74 19.75
CA THR A 344 -11.74 -19.63 18.90
C THR A 344 -10.87 -19.51 17.65
N LEU A 345 -9.58 -19.81 17.73
CA LEU A 345 -8.68 -19.89 16.58
C LEU A 345 -9.15 -20.98 15.60
N ARG A 346 -9.46 -22.17 16.12
CA ARG A 346 -10.03 -23.28 15.31
C ARG A 346 -11.35 -22.85 14.64
N LYS A 347 -12.27 -22.21 15.40
CA LYS A 347 -13.54 -21.69 14.85
C LYS A 347 -13.28 -20.68 13.71
N THR A 348 -12.25 -19.84 13.82
CA THR A 348 -11.89 -18.87 12.79
C THR A 348 -11.43 -19.58 11.51
N VAL A 349 -10.58 -20.60 11.62
CA VAL A 349 -10.13 -21.40 10.48
C VAL A 349 -11.29 -22.18 9.85
N GLU A 350 -12.14 -22.81 10.65
CA GLU A 350 -13.32 -23.53 10.17
C GLU A 350 -14.28 -22.60 9.45
N PHE A 351 -14.52 -21.39 9.98
CA PHE A 351 -15.40 -20.40 9.36
C PHE A 351 -14.83 -19.87 8.03
N ALA A 352 -13.53 -19.64 7.94
CA ALA A 352 -12.88 -19.24 6.68
C ALA A 352 -13.06 -20.33 5.60
N ASN A 353 -12.85 -21.61 5.97
CA ASN A 353 -13.08 -22.74 5.07
C ASN A 353 -14.56 -22.87 4.66
N GLU A 354 -15.49 -22.66 5.60
CA GLU A 354 -16.93 -22.66 5.32
C GLU A 354 -17.30 -21.59 4.28
N LEU A 355 -16.81 -20.35 4.47
CA LEU A 355 -17.05 -19.26 3.50
C LEU A 355 -16.49 -19.59 2.10
N HIS A 356 -15.32 -20.23 2.06
CA HIS A 356 -14.74 -20.68 0.79
C HIS A 356 -15.57 -21.77 0.12
N GLN A 357 -15.99 -22.78 0.86
CA GLN A 357 -16.76 -23.91 0.33
C GLN A 357 -18.17 -23.52 -0.08
N GLU A 358 -18.84 -22.64 0.67
CA GLU A 358 -20.23 -22.26 0.43
C GLU A 358 -20.35 -21.16 -0.64
N PHE A 359 -19.43 -20.17 -0.66
CA PHE A 359 -19.54 -18.98 -1.51
C PHE A 359 -18.39 -18.81 -2.49
N GLY A 360 -17.39 -19.70 -2.53
CA GLY A 360 -16.21 -19.55 -3.37
C GLY A 360 -15.34 -18.35 -2.99
N SER A 361 -15.52 -17.77 -1.77
CA SER A 361 -14.75 -16.62 -1.34
C SER A 361 -13.29 -16.99 -1.16
N LEU A 362 -12.39 -16.08 -1.53
CA LEU A 362 -11.00 -16.16 -1.11
C LEU A 362 -10.89 -15.73 0.35
N TYR A 363 -9.86 -16.17 1.05
CA TYR A 363 -9.58 -15.71 2.41
C TYR A 363 -8.08 -15.57 2.66
N GLY A 364 -7.71 -14.84 3.71
CA GLY A 364 -6.35 -14.70 4.17
C GLY A 364 -6.30 -14.47 5.67
N PHE A 365 -5.23 -14.98 6.32
CA PHE A 365 -4.95 -14.77 7.73
C PHE A 365 -3.81 -13.78 7.90
N HIS A 366 -3.99 -12.85 8.84
CA HIS A 366 -2.97 -11.91 9.27
C HIS A 366 -2.75 -12.07 10.76
N ILE A 367 -1.52 -12.22 11.20
CA ILE A 367 -1.22 -12.28 12.63
C ILE A 367 -1.34 -10.86 13.20
N LEU A 368 -1.96 -10.72 14.37
CA LEU A 368 -2.11 -9.42 15.02
C LEU A 368 -0.75 -8.73 15.20
N ALA A 369 -0.58 -7.64 14.52
CA ALA A 369 0.51 -6.69 14.74
C ALA A 369 -0.07 -5.44 15.42
N PRO A 370 0.20 -5.20 16.71
CA PRO A 370 -0.32 -4.04 17.43
C PRO A 370 0.45 -2.78 16.98
N PHE A 371 0.02 -2.21 15.87
CA PHE A 371 0.65 -1.03 15.28
C PHE A 371 0.55 0.20 16.20
N PRO A 372 1.52 1.13 16.15
CA PRO A 372 1.41 2.42 16.82
C PRO A 372 0.10 3.14 16.48
N GLY A 373 -0.51 3.79 17.47
CA GLY A 373 -1.80 4.49 17.33
C GLY A 373 -3.04 3.59 17.39
N THR A 374 -2.89 2.29 17.65
CA THR A 374 -4.02 1.38 17.89
C THR A 374 -4.33 1.24 19.38
N GLU A 375 -5.61 1.14 19.72
CA GLU A 375 -6.03 0.95 21.12
C GLU A 375 -5.47 -0.37 21.70
N VAL A 376 -5.36 -1.41 20.88
CA VAL A 376 -4.81 -2.71 21.32
C VAL A 376 -3.34 -2.62 21.72
N ARG A 377 -2.56 -1.69 21.12
CA ARG A 377 -1.19 -1.43 21.53
C ARG A 377 -1.13 -0.60 22.80
N ASP A 378 -1.87 0.51 22.83
CA ASP A 378 -1.81 1.47 23.93
C ASP A 378 -2.34 0.88 25.24
N LYS A 379 -3.28 -0.08 25.15
CA LYS A 379 -3.92 -0.75 26.27
C LYS A 379 -3.70 -2.26 26.27
N ALA A 380 -2.57 -2.73 25.78
CA ALA A 380 -2.28 -4.16 25.62
C ALA A 380 -2.53 -4.94 26.95
N ALA A 381 -2.08 -4.40 28.07
CA ALA A 381 -2.28 -5.01 29.39
C ALA A 381 -3.76 -5.12 29.79
N ASP A 382 -4.60 -4.13 29.46
CA ASP A 382 -6.03 -4.13 29.76
C ASP A 382 -6.76 -5.25 28.99
N TYR A 383 -6.23 -5.61 27.82
CA TYR A 383 -6.70 -6.71 26.98
C TYR A 383 -6.03 -8.06 27.30
N GLY A 384 -5.19 -8.13 28.33
CA GLY A 384 -4.41 -9.32 28.66
C GLY A 384 -3.39 -9.71 27.58
N LEU A 385 -3.01 -8.77 26.71
CA LEU A 385 -2.06 -8.98 25.63
C LEU A 385 -0.66 -8.59 26.08
N GLU A 386 0.32 -9.46 25.87
CA GLU A 386 1.74 -9.19 26.06
C GLU A 386 2.39 -8.89 24.71
N ILE A 387 3.08 -7.75 24.59
CA ILE A 387 3.89 -7.41 23.42
C ILE A 387 5.27 -8.05 23.60
N LEU A 388 5.61 -9.02 22.74
CA LEU A 388 6.85 -9.80 22.82
C LEU A 388 8.04 -9.11 22.15
N SER A 389 7.79 -8.23 21.21
CA SER A 389 8.84 -7.56 20.45
C SER A 389 8.44 -6.14 20.10
N ASN A 390 9.42 -5.21 20.14
CA ASN A 390 9.34 -3.88 19.55
C ASN A 390 10.26 -3.75 18.32
N ASP A 391 10.70 -4.85 17.76
CA ASP A 391 11.41 -4.90 16.50
C ASP A 391 10.39 -4.73 15.35
N TRP A 392 10.34 -3.54 14.78
CA TRP A 392 9.39 -3.17 13.74
C TRP A 392 9.52 -3.99 12.46
N THR A 393 10.66 -4.64 12.23
CA THR A 393 10.85 -5.53 11.07
C THR A 393 9.99 -6.79 11.12
N LYS A 394 9.47 -7.13 12.31
CA LYS A 394 8.57 -8.27 12.56
C LYS A 394 7.08 -7.91 12.53
N TYR A 395 6.76 -6.63 12.30
CA TYR A 395 5.37 -6.15 12.28
C TYR A 395 4.77 -6.22 10.86
N ASP A 396 5.00 -7.33 10.18
CA ASP A 396 4.54 -7.62 8.82
C ASP A 396 3.22 -8.41 8.76
N ALA A 397 2.60 -8.62 9.92
CA ALA A 397 1.39 -9.43 10.09
C ALA A 397 1.55 -10.93 9.72
N ASN A 398 2.80 -11.41 9.55
CA ASN A 398 3.14 -12.81 9.32
C ASN A 398 3.93 -13.42 10.50
N HIS A 399 4.42 -12.58 11.41
CA HIS A 399 5.17 -13.01 12.58
C HIS A 399 4.39 -12.76 13.88
N VAL A 400 4.45 -13.71 14.80
CA VAL A 400 3.87 -13.54 16.13
C VAL A 400 4.72 -12.56 16.94
N VAL A 401 4.19 -11.38 17.18
CA VAL A 401 4.81 -10.31 17.99
C VAL A 401 4.07 -10.07 19.31
N THR A 402 3.02 -10.83 19.56
CA THR A 402 2.18 -10.74 20.77
C THR A 402 1.87 -12.13 21.35
N ARG A 403 1.50 -12.15 22.63
CA ARG A 403 0.98 -13.33 23.30
C ARG A 403 -0.38 -13.00 23.92
N THR A 404 -1.36 -13.87 23.66
CA THR A 404 -2.65 -13.91 24.36
C THR A 404 -2.67 -15.13 25.29
N PRO A 405 -3.27 -15.07 26.50
CA PRO A 405 -3.20 -16.17 27.46
C PRO A 405 -3.89 -17.46 26.99
N GLY A 406 -4.87 -17.35 26.09
CA GLY A 406 -5.73 -18.49 25.70
C GLY A 406 -5.25 -19.29 24.50
N ALA A 407 -4.29 -18.78 23.72
CA ALA A 407 -3.73 -19.45 22.55
C ALA A 407 -2.20 -19.42 22.58
N ALA A 408 -1.59 -20.57 22.35
CA ALA A 408 -0.14 -20.66 22.27
C ALA A 408 0.39 -19.91 21.02
N THR A 409 1.51 -19.21 21.15
CA THR A 409 2.13 -18.43 20.06
C THR A 409 2.47 -19.30 18.84
N ASP A 410 2.93 -20.53 19.08
CA ASP A 410 3.23 -21.51 18.03
C ASP A 410 1.97 -22.09 17.39
N ALA A 411 0.83 -22.11 18.07
CA ALA A 411 -0.45 -22.49 17.46
C ALA A 411 -0.93 -21.40 16.49
N ILE A 412 -0.79 -20.11 16.86
CA ILE A 412 -1.12 -18.98 15.99
C ILE A 412 -0.20 -18.98 14.75
N GLN A 413 1.12 -19.13 14.95
CA GLN A 413 2.08 -19.17 13.85
C GLN A 413 1.81 -20.34 12.90
N ARG A 414 1.50 -21.55 13.42
CA ARG A 414 1.15 -22.69 12.57
C ARG A 414 -0.02 -22.44 11.65
N VAL A 415 -1.06 -21.71 12.07
CA VAL A 415 -2.21 -21.39 11.20
C VAL A 415 -1.77 -20.54 10.01
N ALA A 416 -0.89 -19.54 10.24
CA ALA A 416 -0.35 -18.73 9.16
C ALA A 416 0.55 -19.57 8.24
N ASP A 417 1.47 -20.36 8.80
CA ASP A 417 2.39 -21.21 8.04
C ASP A 417 1.64 -22.26 7.19
N GLU A 418 0.60 -22.90 7.76
CA GLU A 418 -0.24 -23.90 7.04
C GLU A 418 -1.02 -23.26 5.88
N TYR A 419 -1.44 -21.99 6.03
CA TYR A 419 -2.08 -21.24 4.95
C TYR A 419 -1.07 -20.96 3.83
N ASP A 420 0.12 -20.49 4.18
CA ASP A 420 1.20 -20.21 3.21
C ASP A 420 1.65 -21.49 2.49
N ASP A 421 1.83 -22.58 3.21
CA ASP A 421 2.13 -23.91 2.64
C ASP A 421 1.04 -24.40 1.67
N THR A 422 -0.23 -24.10 1.98
CA THR A 422 -1.36 -24.46 1.12
C THR A 422 -1.34 -23.63 -0.14
N MET A 423 -1.06 -22.35 -0.02
CA MET A 423 -0.91 -21.44 -1.18
C MET A 423 0.28 -21.85 -2.04
N GLU A 424 1.43 -22.17 -1.44
CA GLU A 424 2.61 -22.64 -2.18
C GLU A 424 2.33 -23.94 -2.94
N ARG A 425 1.64 -24.90 -2.31
CA ARG A 425 1.20 -26.15 -2.98
C ARG A 425 0.27 -25.88 -4.16
N TYR A 426 -0.66 -24.96 -3.99
CA TYR A 426 -1.56 -24.54 -5.08
C TYR A 426 -0.76 -23.93 -6.23
N LEU A 427 0.22 -23.07 -5.96
CA LEU A 427 1.07 -22.45 -6.97
C LEU A 427 1.91 -23.50 -7.72
N LYS A 428 2.50 -24.46 -7.01
CA LYS A 428 3.24 -25.58 -7.63
C LYS A 428 2.34 -26.46 -8.49
N TYR A 429 1.09 -26.67 -8.07
CA TYR A 429 0.11 -27.41 -8.88
C TYR A 429 -0.25 -26.66 -10.15
N GLN A 430 -0.41 -25.35 -10.09
CA GLN A 430 -0.63 -24.53 -11.29
C GLN A 430 0.57 -24.61 -12.26
N ASP A 431 1.81 -24.60 -11.75
CA ASP A 431 3.01 -24.80 -12.57
C ASP A 431 2.99 -26.17 -13.26
N TYR A 432 2.63 -27.24 -12.54
CA TYR A 432 2.47 -28.57 -13.13
C TYR A 432 1.41 -28.61 -14.22
N LEU A 433 0.25 -27.98 -14.00
CA LEU A 433 -0.84 -27.93 -14.99
C LEU A 433 -0.40 -27.18 -16.26
N PHE A 434 0.33 -26.08 -16.12
CA PHE A 434 0.86 -25.31 -17.24
C PHE A 434 1.88 -26.13 -18.07
N GLN A 435 2.86 -26.75 -17.42
CA GLN A 435 3.88 -27.57 -18.05
C GLN A 435 3.31 -28.78 -18.81
N ASN A 436 2.10 -29.22 -18.48
CA ASN A 436 1.41 -30.34 -19.10
C ASN A 436 0.27 -29.90 -20.04
N ASP A 437 0.23 -28.63 -20.46
CA ASP A 437 -0.81 -28.04 -21.33
C ASP A 437 -2.26 -28.25 -20.82
N LYS A 438 -2.44 -28.32 -19.49
CA LYS A 438 -3.75 -28.53 -18.85
C LYS A 438 -4.46 -27.25 -18.47
N LEU A 439 -3.76 -26.10 -18.45
CA LEU A 439 -4.38 -24.80 -18.22
C LEU A 439 -4.95 -24.24 -19.52
N GLN A 440 -6.19 -23.77 -19.47
CA GLN A 440 -6.87 -23.18 -20.62
C GLN A 440 -7.62 -21.89 -20.26
N GLY A 441 -7.96 -21.10 -21.27
CA GLY A 441 -8.82 -19.94 -21.14
C GLY A 441 -8.35 -18.97 -20.04
N TYR A 442 -9.25 -18.66 -19.11
CA TYR A 442 -9.01 -17.70 -18.04
C TYR A 442 -7.89 -18.14 -17.07
N GLU A 443 -7.84 -19.42 -16.72
CA GLU A 443 -6.82 -19.94 -15.80
C GLU A 443 -5.40 -19.79 -16.37
N LYS A 444 -5.20 -20.09 -17.67
CA LYS A 444 -3.93 -19.89 -18.35
C LYS A 444 -3.54 -18.40 -18.36
N LYS A 445 -4.51 -17.52 -18.64
CA LYS A 445 -4.28 -16.06 -18.63
C LYS A 445 -3.83 -15.57 -17.25
N MET A 446 -4.48 -16.01 -16.17
CA MET A 446 -4.12 -15.61 -14.81
C MET A 446 -2.75 -16.18 -14.40
N TYR A 447 -2.47 -17.43 -14.76
CA TYR A 447 -1.16 -18.03 -14.54
C TYR A 447 -0.05 -17.23 -15.24
N MET A 448 -0.20 -16.91 -16.52
CA MET A 448 0.77 -16.14 -17.29
C MET A 448 0.97 -14.73 -16.71
N ARG A 449 -0.12 -14.05 -16.31
CA ARG A 449 -0.04 -12.74 -15.62
C ARG A 449 0.84 -12.82 -14.39
N ARG A 450 0.61 -13.81 -13.52
CA ARG A 450 1.40 -14.00 -12.30
C ARG A 450 2.87 -14.29 -12.60
N ARG A 451 3.16 -15.17 -13.57
CA ARG A 451 4.55 -15.50 -13.96
C ARG A 451 5.29 -14.28 -14.52
N ARG A 452 4.61 -13.45 -15.32
CA ARG A 452 5.18 -12.18 -15.80
C ARG A 452 5.47 -11.22 -14.65
N GLN A 453 4.56 -11.09 -13.71
CA GLN A 453 4.76 -10.22 -12.54
C GLN A 453 5.93 -10.69 -11.66
N SER A 454 6.05 -12.00 -11.43
CA SER A 454 7.20 -12.58 -10.73
C SER A 454 8.52 -12.33 -11.47
N LEU A 455 8.52 -12.42 -12.81
CA LEU A 455 9.67 -12.08 -13.63
C LEU A 455 10.05 -10.60 -13.49
N LEU A 456 9.07 -9.71 -13.58
CA LEU A 456 9.28 -8.26 -13.44
C LEU A 456 9.85 -7.89 -12.07
N TRP A 457 9.36 -8.50 -10.99
CA TRP A 457 9.91 -8.31 -9.65
C TRP A 457 11.41 -8.61 -9.62
N ARG A 458 11.81 -9.76 -10.14
CA ARG A 458 13.24 -10.13 -10.21
C ARG A 458 14.03 -9.15 -11.06
N MET A 459 13.51 -8.76 -12.22
CA MET A 459 14.19 -7.82 -13.11
C MET A 459 14.40 -6.45 -12.48
N LEU A 460 13.43 -5.96 -11.68
CA LEU A 460 13.48 -4.63 -11.06
C LEU A 460 14.23 -4.62 -9.73
N LEU A 461 14.02 -5.63 -8.87
CA LEU A 461 14.65 -5.68 -7.55
C LEU A 461 16.14 -6.03 -7.62
N ASP A 462 16.54 -6.86 -8.58
CA ASP A 462 17.93 -7.27 -8.75
C ASP A 462 18.72 -6.32 -9.66
N ASP A 463 18.11 -5.22 -10.12
CA ASP A 463 18.65 -4.30 -11.12
C ASP A 463 19.21 -5.09 -12.34
N LEU A 464 18.50 -6.19 -12.69
CA LEU A 464 19.01 -7.19 -13.62
C LEU A 464 19.34 -6.59 -14.99
N VAL A 465 18.42 -5.78 -15.52
CA VAL A 465 18.57 -5.19 -16.86
C VAL A 465 19.75 -4.23 -16.91
N GLU A 466 19.91 -3.39 -15.89
CA GLU A 466 20.98 -2.40 -15.78
C GLU A 466 22.34 -3.05 -15.55
N SER A 467 22.37 -4.28 -15.01
CA SER A 467 23.61 -5.04 -14.79
C SER A 467 24.12 -5.74 -16.04
N LEU A 468 23.29 -5.88 -17.09
CA LEU A 468 23.66 -6.54 -18.32
C LEU A 468 24.61 -5.69 -19.18
N PRO A 469 25.51 -6.33 -19.96
CA PRO A 469 26.38 -5.61 -20.87
C PRO A 469 25.60 -4.99 -22.04
N ALA A 470 26.24 -4.07 -22.77
CA ALA A 470 25.68 -3.57 -24.03
C ALA A 470 25.64 -4.66 -25.10
N PHE A 471 24.54 -4.73 -25.84
CA PHE A 471 24.30 -5.71 -26.89
C PHE A 471 24.61 -5.13 -28.28
N ARG A 472 25.07 -5.94 -29.24
CA ARG A 472 25.59 -5.43 -30.52
C ARG A 472 24.83 -5.89 -31.76
N ALA A 473 24.47 -7.16 -31.82
CA ALA A 473 23.96 -7.73 -33.07
C ALA A 473 22.42 -7.68 -33.15
N GLU A 474 21.76 -8.29 -32.19
CA GLU A 474 20.29 -8.37 -32.07
C GLU A 474 19.88 -8.01 -30.65
N PRO A 475 19.94 -6.71 -30.27
CA PRO A 475 19.88 -6.29 -28.88
C PRO A 475 18.68 -6.85 -28.09
N VAL A 476 17.49 -6.86 -28.68
CA VAL A 476 16.27 -7.38 -28.00
C VAL A 476 16.33 -8.90 -27.84
N ALA A 477 16.81 -9.63 -28.86
CA ALA A 477 16.94 -11.08 -28.77
C ALA A 477 18.05 -11.49 -27.78
N GLU A 478 19.14 -10.72 -27.71
CA GLU A 478 20.23 -10.92 -26.75
C GLU A 478 19.75 -10.62 -25.32
N LEU A 479 18.98 -9.52 -25.10
CA LEU A 479 18.35 -9.21 -23.82
C LEU A 479 17.45 -10.36 -23.37
N LYS A 480 16.56 -10.85 -24.22
CA LYS A 480 15.65 -11.96 -23.89
C LYS A 480 16.43 -13.21 -23.45
N ARG A 481 17.48 -13.60 -24.19
CA ARG A 481 18.35 -14.73 -23.81
C ARG A 481 19.03 -14.52 -22.45
N ALA A 482 19.59 -13.32 -22.23
CA ALA A 482 20.24 -12.98 -20.96
C ALA A 482 19.27 -13.03 -19.77
N VAL A 483 18.03 -12.55 -19.95
CA VAL A 483 16.99 -12.61 -18.93
C VAL A 483 16.57 -14.06 -18.64
N VAL A 484 16.41 -14.91 -19.67
CA VAL A 484 16.14 -16.35 -19.48
C VAL A 484 17.27 -17.00 -18.67
N GLU A 485 18.54 -16.75 -19.04
CA GLU A 485 19.70 -17.33 -18.37
C GLU A 485 19.79 -16.88 -16.89
N ALA A 486 19.60 -15.59 -16.63
CA ALA A 486 19.70 -15.04 -15.28
C ALA A 486 18.54 -15.44 -14.37
N THR A 487 17.33 -15.60 -14.92
CA THR A 487 16.12 -15.84 -14.11
C THR A 487 15.66 -17.29 -14.11
N GLY A 488 16.04 -18.09 -15.09
CA GLY A 488 15.48 -19.43 -15.31
C GLY A 488 13.99 -19.43 -15.67
N ALA A 489 13.43 -18.28 -16.05
CA ALA A 489 12.03 -18.17 -16.46
C ALA A 489 11.82 -18.85 -17.83
N ALA A 490 10.59 -19.34 -18.06
CA ALA A 490 10.25 -19.96 -19.35
C ALA A 490 10.43 -18.95 -20.50
N PRO A 491 11.06 -19.35 -21.62
CA PRO A 491 11.34 -18.44 -22.74
C PRO A 491 10.10 -17.69 -23.24
N GLU A 492 8.96 -18.37 -23.34
CA GLU A 492 7.70 -17.75 -23.77
C GLU A 492 7.22 -16.63 -22.82
N VAL A 493 7.45 -16.77 -21.51
CA VAL A 493 7.12 -15.72 -20.52
C VAL A 493 8.04 -14.51 -20.70
N VAL A 494 9.34 -14.76 -20.91
CA VAL A 494 10.32 -13.70 -21.14
C VAL A 494 10.05 -12.98 -22.46
N ASP A 495 9.77 -13.72 -23.53
CA ASP A 495 9.47 -13.16 -24.86
C ASP A 495 8.27 -12.22 -24.80
N GLU A 496 7.15 -12.70 -24.25
CA GLU A 496 5.93 -11.91 -24.11
C GLU A 496 6.14 -10.67 -23.24
N GLU A 497 6.88 -10.82 -22.11
CA GLU A 497 7.06 -9.73 -21.17
C GLU A 497 8.04 -8.67 -21.67
N ILE A 498 9.18 -9.03 -22.25
CA ILE A 498 10.12 -8.06 -22.79
C ILE A 498 9.48 -7.25 -23.92
N ASP A 499 8.76 -7.91 -24.84
CA ASP A 499 8.05 -7.19 -25.92
C ASP A 499 7.01 -6.23 -25.35
N ARG A 500 6.30 -6.62 -24.29
CA ARG A 500 5.28 -5.79 -23.62
C ARG A 500 5.89 -4.59 -22.92
N VAL A 501 6.96 -4.75 -22.13
CA VAL A 501 7.57 -3.62 -21.41
C VAL A 501 8.25 -2.62 -22.34
N LEU A 502 8.78 -3.09 -23.48
CA LEU A 502 9.29 -2.22 -24.54
C LEU A 502 8.17 -1.43 -25.23
N ALA A 503 7.05 -2.09 -25.54
CA ALA A 503 5.87 -1.45 -26.14
C ALA A 503 5.26 -0.40 -25.21
N LEU A 504 5.23 -0.64 -23.90
CA LEU A 504 4.79 0.30 -22.87
C LEU A 504 5.80 1.43 -22.60
N ARG A 505 7.01 1.34 -23.17
CA ARG A 505 8.13 2.21 -22.83
C ARG A 505 8.50 2.21 -21.33
N ALA A 506 8.18 1.14 -20.64
CA ALA A 506 8.64 0.92 -19.27
C ALA A 506 10.14 0.57 -19.28
N LEU A 507 10.57 -0.14 -20.32
CA LEU A 507 11.95 -0.41 -20.65
C LEU A 507 12.31 0.32 -21.95
N VAL A 508 13.42 1.04 -21.94
CA VAL A 508 13.92 1.79 -23.10
C VAL A 508 15.32 1.34 -23.47
N SER A 509 15.68 1.50 -24.76
CA SER A 509 17.00 1.20 -25.27
C SER A 509 17.78 2.50 -25.50
N GLU A 510 19.05 2.50 -25.12
CA GLU A 510 19.98 3.63 -25.33
C GLU A 510 21.19 3.15 -26.16
N GLU A 511 21.50 3.87 -27.24
CA GLU A 511 22.70 3.62 -28.00
C GLU A 511 23.93 4.15 -27.26
N THR A 512 24.95 3.33 -27.11
CA THR A 512 26.23 3.68 -26.51
C THR A 512 27.37 3.33 -27.46
N THR A 513 28.60 3.75 -27.14
CA THR A 513 29.81 3.37 -27.91
C THR A 513 30.10 1.88 -27.86
N GLU A 514 29.55 1.16 -26.86
CA GLU A 514 29.75 -0.28 -26.67
C GLU A 514 28.64 -1.12 -27.31
N GLY A 515 27.50 -0.52 -27.68
CA GLY A 515 26.30 -1.18 -28.20
C GLY A 515 25.04 -0.58 -27.61
N VAL A 516 23.93 -1.31 -27.69
CA VAL A 516 22.64 -0.94 -27.12
C VAL A 516 22.53 -1.42 -25.68
N ARG A 517 22.25 -0.52 -24.76
CA ARG A 517 21.88 -0.83 -23.37
C ARG A 517 20.39 -0.64 -23.16
N PHE A 518 19.84 -1.37 -22.21
CA PHE A 518 18.46 -1.22 -21.78
C PHE A 518 18.41 -0.68 -20.35
N ALA A 519 17.42 0.18 -20.09
CA ALA A 519 17.18 0.75 -18.77
C ALA A 519 15.69 0.94 -18.53
N TRP A 520 15.29 0.84 -17.27
CA TRP A 520 13.92 1.19 -16.88
C TRP A 520 13.71 2.71 -16.91
N THR A 521 12.57 3.16 -17.43
CA THR A 521 12.17 4.57 -17.33
C THR A 521 11.97 4.96 -15.87
N GLU A 522 12.50 6.13 -15.48
CA GLU A 522 12.36 6.72 -14.15
C GLU A 522 11.00 7.39 -13.95
#